data_30883872fe06efe5b009f025c718fc9d
#
_entry.id   30883872fe06efe5b009f025c718fc9d
#
_cell.length_a   1.000
_cell.length_b   1.000
_cell.length_c   1.000
_cell.angle_alpha   90.00
_cell.angle_beta   90.00
_cell.angle_gamma   90.00
#
_symmetry.space_group_name_H-M   'P 1'
#
loop_
_entity.id
_entity.type
_entity.pdbx_description
1 polymer ?
#
loop_
_entity_poly.entity_id
_entity_poly.type
_entity_poly.pdbx_seq_one_letter_code
_entity_poly.pdbx_strand_id
1 'polypeptide(L)'
;MSFLDSDIVRREIDECAYLRELSTELEKVATETQNEEIAIEYYHVLYGLLSKQEIIYTRLALLGDEDKQAYELKQKIQVEMIQQGMQSWQPVVGYLEDKKNEIKKQLKELTGEDVDEIDIIFDE
;
A
#
# COMPACT_ATOMS: atom_id res chain seq x y z
N MET A 1 19.56 18.32 0.65
CA MET A 1 18.20 18.19 0.13
C MET A 1 17.49 17.04 0.84
N SER A 2 16.30 17.30 1.35
CA SER A 2 15.53 16.27 2.04
C SER A 2 14.93 15.26 1.06
N PHE A 3 14.72 14.04 1.53
CA PHE A 3 14.01 13.00 0.78
C PHE A 3 12.67 13.53 0.25
N LEU A 4 11.93 14.29 1.06
CA LEU A 4 10.63 14.81 0.67
C LEU A 4 10.69 15.98 -0.33
N ASP A 5 11.88 16.49 -0.61
CA ASP A 5 12.04 17.55 -1.62
C ASP A 5 12.12 16.98 -3.04
N SER A 6 12.26 15.66 -3.18
CA SER A 6 12.30 15.02 -4.49
C SER A 6 10.91 15.02 -5.12
N ASP A 7 10.80 15.48 -6.36
CA ASP A 7 9.54 15.46 -7.10
C ASP A 7 9.01 14.05 -7.30
N ILE A 8 9.93 13.09 -7.51
CA ILE A 8 9.57 11.69 -7.69
C ILE A 8 8.92 11.15 -6.42
N VAL A 9 9.52 11.45 -5.26
CA VAL A 9 9.00 10.98 -3.98
C VAL A 9 7.64 11.60 -3.68
N ARG A 10 7.49 12.90 -3.91
CA ARG A 10 6.19 13.58 -3.70
C ARG A 10 5.11 12.97 -4.55
N ARG A 11 5.42 12.67 -5.79
CA ARG A 11 4.49 12.04 -6.70
C ARG A 11 4.06 10.66 -6.20
N GLU A 12 5.01 9.86 -5.70
CA GLU A 12 4.69 8.55 -5.15
C GLU A 12 3.81 8.67 -3.92
N ILE A 13 4.07 9.66 -3.05
CA ILE A 13 3.23 9.89 -1.88
C ILE A 13 1.83 10.31 -2.29
N ASP A 14 1.71 11.19 -3.27
CA ASP A 14 0.41 11.63 -3.79
C ASP A 14 -0.35 10.47 -4.40
N GLU A 15 0.34 9.58 -5.11
CA GLU A 15 -0.28 8.38 -5.68
C GLU A 15 -0.78 7.44 -4.58
N CYS A 16 -0.03 7.32 -3.47
CA CYS A 16 -0.48 6.53 -2.32
C CYS A 16 -1.76 7.11 -1.73
N ALA A 17 -1.83 8.44 -1.58
CA ALA A 17 -3.02 9.08 -1.05
C ALA A 17 -4.23 8.84 -1.97
N TYR A 18 -4.03 8.96 -3.26
CA TYR A 18 -5.08 8.70 -4.25
C TYR A 18 -5.57 7.25 -4.17
N LEU A 19 -4.63 6.30 -4.13
CA LEU A 19 -4.97 4.88 -4.08
C LEU A 19 -5.69 4.52 -2.78
N ARG A 20 -5.32 5.18 -1.68
CA ARG A 20 -5.99 4.97 -0.39
C ARG A 20 -7.44 5.40 -0.46
N GLU A 21 -7.71 6.57 -1.01
CA GLU A 21 -9.08 7.05 -1.19
C GLU A 21 -9.88 6.14 -2.11
N LEU A 22 -9.28 5.74 -3.23
CA LEU A 22 -9.93 4.86 -4.18
C LEU A 22 -10.25 3.50 -3.57
N SER A 23 -9.30 2.93 -2.81
CA SER A 23 -9.54 1.63 -2.17
C SER A 23 -10.66 1.70 -1.14
N THR A 24 -10.75 2.81 -0.41
CA THR A 24 -11.81 3.01 0.58
C THR A 24 -13.18 3.08 -0.10
N GLU A 25 -13.27 3.79 -1.21
CA GLU A 25 -14.52 3.87 -1.96
C GLU A 25 -14.91 2.55 -2.58
N LEU A 26 -13.95 1.84 -3.16
CA LEU A 26 -14.21 0.53 -3.77
C LEU A 26 -14.65 -0.49 -2.72
N GLU A 27 -14.04 -0.46 -1.54
CA GLU A 27 -14.44 -1.34 -0.46
C GLU A 27 -15.89 -1.09 -0.06
N LYS A 28 -16.26 0.18 0.06
CA LYS A 28 -17.63 0.55 0.41
C LYS A 28 -18.63 0.06 -0.63
N VAL A 29 -18.35 0.30 -1.89
CA VAL A 29 -19.24 -0.11 -2.99
C VAL A 29 -19.29 -1.63 -3.08
N ALA A 30 -18.17 -2.32 -2.96
CA ALA A 30 -18.13 -3.77 -2.99
C ALA A 30 -18.97 -4.38 -1.87
N THR A 31 -18.88 -3.80 -0.68
CA THR A 31 -19.63 -4.26 0.49
C THR A 31 -21.13 -4.03 0.30
N GLU A 32 -21.51 -2.85 -0.20
CA GLU A 32 -22.92 -2.50 -0.38
C GLU A 32 -23.60 -3.29 -1.51
N THR A 33 -22.87 -3.53 -2.61
CA THR A 33 -23.45 -4.17 -3.79
C THR A 33 -23.16 -5.65 -3.88
N GLN A 34 -22.16 -6.13 -3.12
CA GLN A 34 -21.66 -7.51 -3.18
C GLN A 34 -21.26 -7.92 -4.60
N ASN A 35 -20.76 -6.96 -5.37
CA ASN A 35 -20.35 -7.17 -6.76
C ASN A 35 -18.92 -7.70 -6.81
N GLU A 36 -18.74 -8.89 -7.37
CA GLU A 36 -17.42 -9.54 -7.44
C GLU A 36 -16.41 -8.75 -8.29
N GLU A 37 -16.85 -8.15 -9.38
CA GLU A 37 -15.95 -7.38 -10.23
C GLU A 37 -15.38 -6.18 -9.49
N ILE A 38 -16.20 -5.53 -8.68
CA ILE A 38 -15.76 -4.39 -7.87
C ILE A 38 -14.83 -4.87 -6.77
N ALA A 39 -15.09 -6.03 -6.18
CA ALA A 39 -14.21 -6.61 -5.17
C ALA A 39 -12.83 -6.91 -5.76
N ILE A 40 -12.79 -7.46 -6.97
CA ILE A 40 -11.53 -7.74 -7.67
C ILE A 40 -10.77 -6.44 -7.91
N GLU A 41 -11.46 -5.40 -8.38
CA GLU A 41 -10.85 -4.09 -8.60
C GLU A 41 -10.30 -3.52 -7.29
N TYR A 42 -11.06 -3.64 -6.21
CA TYR A 42 -10.62 -3.21 -4.89
C TYR A 42 -9.30 -3.87 -4.49
N TYR A 43 -9.21 -5.19 -4.64
CA TYR A 43 -7.98 -5.91 -4.29
C TYR A 43 -6.80 -5.52 -5.16
N HIS A 44 -7.01 -5.25 -6.45
CA HIS A 44 -5.96 -4.76 -7.33
C HIS A 44 -5.43 -3.39 -6.86
N VAL A 45 -6.34 -2.49 -6.54
CA VAL A 45 -5.97 -1.14 -6.07
C VAL A 45 -5.24 -1.24 -4.73
N LEU A 46 -5.75 -2.06 -3.82
CA LEU A 46 -5.13 -2.24 -2.50
C LEU A 46 -3.72 -2.82 -2.62
N TYR A 47 -3.54 -3.80 -3.51
CA TYR A 47 -2.21 -4.37 -3.76
C TYR A 47 -1.24 -3.30 -4.26
N GLY A 48 -1.71 -2.44 -5.16
CA GLY A 48 -0.90 -1.34 -5.68
C GLY A 48 -0.49 -0.36 -4.58
N LEU A 49 -1.43 -0.03 -3.71
CA LEU A 49 -1.16 0.84 -2.57
C LEU A 49 -0.08 0.24 -1.67
N LEU A 50 -0.23 -1.03 -1.32
CA LEU A 50 0.74 -1.72 -0.46
C LEU A 50 2.12 -1.79 -1.11
N SER A 51 2.18 -2.03 -2.41
CA SER A 51 3.45 -2.07 -3.15
C SER A 51 4.15 -0.73 -3.12
N LYS A 52 3.42 0.36 -3.31
CA LYS A 52 4.00 1.71 -3.24
C LYS A 52 4.45 2.06 -1.83
N GLN A 53 3.68 1.70 -0.83
CA GLN A 53 4.05 1.92 0.57
C GLN A 53 5.34 1.18 0.91
N GLU A 54 5.47 -0.05 0.42
CA GLU A 54 6.68 -0.84 0.64
C GLU A 54 7.92 -0.17 0.04
N ILE A 55 7.80 0.33 -1.19
CA ILE A 55 8.90 1.01 -1.86
C ILE A 55 9.29 2.29 -1.11
N ILE A 56 8.31 3.09 -0.74
CA ILE A 56 8.56 4.34 -0.01
C ILE A 56 9.22 4.06 1.34
N TYR A 57 8.68 3.09 2.08
CA TYR A 57 9.23 2.77 3.39
C TYR A 57 10.65 2.23 3.29
N THR A 58 10.95 1.41 2.28
CA THR A 58 12.30 0.88 2.06
C THR A 58 13.28 2.02 1.81
N ARG A 59 12.89 3.02 1.02
CA ARG A 59 13.73 4.18 0.78
C ARG A 59 13.95 4.99 2.06
N LEU A 60 12.91 5.16 2.86
CA LEU A 60 13.03 5.88 4.13
C LEU A 60 13.97 5.17 5.08
N ALA A 61 13.90 3.83 5.12
CA ALA A 61 14.75 3.04 6.00
C ALA A 61 16.24 3.18 5.63
N LEU A 62 16.53 3.38 4.35
CA LEU A 62 17.90 3.55 3.88
C LEU A 62 18.52 4.89 4.26
N LEU A 63 17.70 5.90 4.57
CA LEU A 63 18.18 7.23 4.90
C LEU A 63 18.64 7.36 6.36
N GLY A 64 18.22 6.43 7.22
CA GLY A 64 18.52 6.52 8.64
C GLY A 64 17.77 7.68 9.30
N ASP A 65 18.29 8.14 10.44
CA ASP A 65 17.61 9.15 11.25
C ASP A 65 18.12 10.58 10.98
N GLU A 66 19.05 10.75 10.05
CA GLU A 66 19.64 12.04 9.76
C GLU A 66 18.68 13.00 9.07
N ASP A 67 17.81 12.48 8.22
CA ASP A 67 16.79 13.29 7.57
C ASP A 67 15.55 13.32 8.48
N LYS A 68 15.34 14.46 9.12
CA LYS A 68 14.26 14.61 10.09
C LYS A 68 12.89 14.39 9.47
N GLN A 69 12.66 14.89 8.26
CA GLN A 69 11.38 14.71 7.58
C GLN A 69 11.13 13.24 7.23
N ALA A 70 12.17 12.56 6.76
CA ALA A 70 12.07 11.13 6.46
C ALA A 70 11.80 10.32 7.72
N TYR A 71 12.47 10.67 8.83
CA TYR A 71 12.26 10.02 10.11
C TYR A 71 10.81 10.17 10.58
N GLU A 72 10.28 11.39 10.51
CA GLU A 72 8.91 11.67 10.92
C GLU A 72 7.89 10.90 10.06
N LEU A 73 8.12 10.85 8.75
CA LEU A 73 7.25 10.10 7.85
C LEU A 73 7.29 8.61 8.15
N LYS A 74 8.48 8.08 8.41
CA LYS A 74 8.66 6.67 8.77
C LYS A 74 7.87 6.33 10.04
N GLN A 75 7.92 7.19 11.06
CA GLN A 75 7.18 7.00 12.29
C GLN A 75 5.67 7.04 12.03
N LYS A 76 5.22 7.97 11.20
CA LYS A 76 3.82 8.10 10.85
C LYS A 76 3.30 6.85 10.15
N ILE A 77 4.06 6.31 9.21
CA ILE A 77 3.69 5.08 8.50
C ILE A 77 3.59 3.93 9.48
N GLN A 78 4.56 3.81 10.39
CA GLN A 78 4.57 2.74 11.38
C GLN A 78 3.33 2.80 12.27
N VAL A 79 2.97 3.99 12.76
CA VAL A 79 1.77 4.17 13.58
C VAL A 79 0.52 3.76 12.81
N GLU A 80 0.44 4.17 11.54
CA GLU A 80 -0.68 3.83 10.68
C GLU A 80 -0.82 2.31 10.49
N MET A 81 0.29 1.62 10.28
CA MET A 81 0.27 0.16 10.14
C MET A 81 -0.16 -0.52 11.44
N ILE A 82 0.28 -0.02 12.58
CA ILE A 82 -0.14 -0.57 13.88
C ILE A 82 -1.65 -0.38 14.06
N GLN A 83 -2.18 0.75 13.66
CA GLN A 83 -3.62 0.99 13.71
C GLN A 83 -4.40 0.03 12.82
N GLN A 84 -3.76 -0.48 11.77
CA GLN A 84 -4.37 -1.46 10.86
C GLN A 84 -4.24 -2.89 11.35
N GLY A 85 -3.47 -3.13 12.41
CA GLY A 85 -3.32 -4.45 12.98
C GLY A 85 -1.89 -4.99 13.05
N MET A 86 -0.91 -4.25 12.56
CA MET A 86 0.49 -4.66 12.67
C MET A 86 0.91 -4.65 14.14
N GLN A 87 1.70 -5.66 14.53
CA GLN A 87 2.27 -5.68 15.87
C GLN A 87 3.41 -4.67 15.97
N SER A 88 3.59 -4.07 17.16
CA SER A 88 4.61 -3.04 17.36
C SER A 88 6.04 -3.53 17.12
N TRP A 89 6.27 -4.83 17.28
CA TRP A 89 7.58 -5.44 17.08
C TRP A 89 7.83 -5.89 15.65
N GLN A 90 6.78 -5.89 14.82
CA GLN A 90 6.83 -6.44 13.47
C GLN A 90 7.48 -5.44 12.51
N PRO A 91 8.37 -5.89 11.60
CA PRO A 91 8.90 -5.00 10.55
C PRO A 91 7.80 -4.57 9.60
N VAL A 92 7.79 -3.29 9.24
CA VAL A 92 6.76 -2.75 8.34
C VAL A 92 6.79 -3.46 6.98
N VAL A 93 7.96 -3.66 6.41
CA VAL A 93 8.06 -4.32 5.09
C VAL A 93 7.51 -5.74 5.15
N GLY A 94 7.83 -6.47 6.22
CA GLY A 94 7.29 -7.83 6.41
C GLY A 94 5.77 -7.83 6.52
N TYR A 95 5.22 -6.89 7.27
CA TYR A 95 3.78 -6.74 7.40
C TYR A 95 3.12 -6.45 6.05
N LEU A 96 3.71 -5.54 5.26
CA LEU A 96 3.16 -5.20 3.94
C LEU A 96 3.23 -6.39 2.97
N GLU A 97 4.32 -7.17 3.03
CA GLU A 97 4.42 -8.38 2.21
C GLU A 97 3.37 -9.41 2.58
N ASP A 98 3.13 -9.60 3.87
CA ASP A 98 2.10 -10.53 4.33
C ASP A 98 0.72 -10.10 3.83
N LYS A 99 0.43 -8.80 3.89
CA LYS A 99 -0.84 -8.27 3.39
C LYS A 99 -0.97 -8.46 1.89
N LYS A 100 0.10 -8.25 1.13
CA LYS A 100 0.10 -8.48 -0.31
C LYS A 100 -0.19 -9.94 -0.64
N ASN A 101 0.39 -10.86 0.13
CA ASN A 101 0.16 -12.29 -0.08
C ASN A 101 -1.30 -12.68 0.23
N GLU A 102 -1.88 -12.08 1.27
CA GLU A 102 -3.30 -12.29 1.57
C GLU A 102 -4.18 -11.82 0.42
N ILE A 103 -3.84 -10.68 -0.18
CA ILE A 103 -4.61 -10.13 -1.30
C ILE A 103 -4.51 -11.04 -2.51
N LYS A 104 -3.33 -11.56 -2.82
CA LYS A 104 -3.15 -12.52 -3.91
C LYS A 104 -4.02 -13.75 -3.70
N LYS A 105 -4.08 -14.23 -2.46
CA LYS A 105 -4.90 -15.38 -2.11
C LYS A 105 -6.38 -15.09 -2.33
N GLN A 106 -6.84 -13.92 -1.91
CA GLN A 106 -8.23 -13.50 -2.12
C GLN A 106 -8.56 -13.38 -3.60
N LEU A 107 -7.64 -12.84 -4.39
CA LEU A 107 -7.84 -12.73 -5.83
C LEU A 107 -7.92 -14.09 -6.49
N LYS A 108 -7.09 -15.03 -6.05
CA LYS A 108 -7.15 -16.38 -6.56
C LYS A 108 -8.51 -17.02 -6.27
N GLU A 109 -9.05 -16.82 -5.08
CA GLU A 109 -10.35 -17.34 -4.70
C GLU A 109 -11.47 -16.73 -5.55
N LEU A 110 -11.36 -15.46 -5.89
CA LEU A 110 -12.37 -14.75 -6.68
C LEU A 110 -12.27 -15.06 -8.18
N THR A 111 -11.07 -15.20 -8.70
CA THR A 111 -10.86 -15.38 -10.15
C THR A 111 -10.61 -16.82 -10.55
N GLY A 112 -10.19 -17.66 -9.61
CA GLY A 112 -9.83 -19.05 -9.89
C GLY A 112 -8.45 -19.21 -10.52
N GLU A 113 -7.71 -18.13 -10.65
CA GLU A 113 -6.38 -18.13 -11.27
C GLU A 113 -5.31 -17.64 -10.31
N ASP A 114 -4.10 -18.20 -10.44
CA ASP A 114 -2.95 -17.72 -9.70
C ASP A 114 -2.55 -16.35 -10.22
N VAL A 115 -2.42 -15.39 -9.32
CA VAL A 115 -2.00 -14.04 -9.67
C VAL A 115 -0.57 -13.86 -9.19
N ASP A 116 0.40 -14.09 -10.07
CA ASP A 116 1.82 -13.89 -9.75
C ASP A 116 2.21 -12.43 -9.85
N GLU A 117 1.61 -11.74 -10.79
CA GLU A 117 1.84 -10.32 -11.00
C GLU A 117 0.51 -9.61 -11.11
N ILE A 118 0.33 -8.61 -10.27
CA ILE A 118 -0.86 -7.77 -10.36
C ILE A 118 -0.47 -6.50 -11.09
N ASP A 119 -0.96 -6.39 -12.30
CA ASP A 119 -0.73 -5.22 -13.14
C ASP A 119 -1.55 -4.07 -12.60
N ILE A 120 -0.85 -3.09 -12.08
CA ILE A 120 -1.50 -1.88 -11.61
C ILE A 120 -1.22 -0.80 -12.61
N ILE A 121 -2.20 -0.51 -13.41
CA ILE A 121 -2.08 0.46 -14.50
C ILE A 121 -2.44 1.83 -13.95
N PHE A 122 -1.44 2.45 -13.42
CA PHE A 122 -1.59 3.85 -13.07
C PHE A 122 -0.70 4.59 -13.97
N ASP A 123 -0.60 4.80 -14.52
CA ASP A 123 0.25 5.30 -15.06
C ASP A 123 0.44 6.04 -15.54
N GLU A 124 0.71 5.98 -15.56
CA GLU A 124 1.31 6.50 -15.77
C GLU A 124 1.56 7.02 -16.24
#